data_2f2fb0863d7109d54e4530ee6c95b474
#
_entry.id   2f2fb0863d7109d54e4530ee6c95b474
#
_cell.length_a   1.000
_cell.length_b   1.000
_cell.length_c   1.000
_cell.angle_alpha   90.00
_cell.angle_beta   90.00
_cell.angle_gamma   90.00
#
_symmetry.space_group_name_H-M   'P 1'
#
loop_
_entity.id
_entity.type
_entity.pdbx_description
1 polymer ?
#
loop_
_entity_poly.entity_id
_entity_poly.type
_entity_poly.pdbx_seq_one_letter_code
_entity_poly.pdbx_strand_id
1 'polypeptide(L)'
;EKIPHLSVARTLTVGFYGGEPLMNMDLIKQIVSYIDEHKPEGMKFAYNMTTNAMLLRVYQDFLVEHKFHLLVSLDGTEADDCHRVTVNGKSSFAQVFEQIKNLQFCYPEYFKKYVSFNSVIHSESNIERIVDFFRAEFDKQTSLSELNNSSIAQEGKYAEMRKSVFQSIALSPRRKEIDQQLMYNAPDISTVTYFLHHLSNEVFRDYRSMFYGKRNFKLLPTGTCIPFNRKMYVTVHGKILVCERIDHDFAVGHVTDEGVELNFAHVAENHRKYCSKLLSQCKQCYMQESCSQCMYYTNVLADKVVCRNFKNREMFAGYLAMNVDYLEHNRWAYSKVM
;
A
#
# COMPACT_ATOMS: atom_id res chain seq x y z
N GLU A 1 -23.34 13.64 0.82
CA GLU A 1 -24.60 12.96 0.46
C GLU A 1 -24.54 12.08 -0.79
N LYS A 2 -23.53 12.18 -1.68
CA LYS A 2 -23.42 11.40 -2.93
C LYS A 2 -22.53 10.15 -2.84
N ILE A 3 -21.72 10.03 -1.80
CA ILE A 3 -20.78 8.90 -1.64
C ILE A 3 -21.46 7.57 -1.31
N PRO A 4 -22.56 7.50 -0.54
CA PRO A 4 -23.21 6.24 -0.19
C PRO A 4 -23.76 5.44 -1.39
N HIS A 5 -24.06 6.11 -2.49
CA HIS A 5 -24.61 5.46 -3.69
C HIS A 5 -23.57 4.84 -4.63
N LEU A 6 -22.29 5.13 -4.41
CA LEU A 6 -21.18 4.62 -5.24
C LEU A 6 -20.51 3.36 -4.65
N SER A 7 -20.80 3.02 -3.41
CA SER A 7 -20.21 1.87 -2.72
C SER A 7 -21.28 0.89 -2.26
N VAL A 8 -21.19 -0.36 -2.69
CA VAL A 8 -21.95 -1.49 -2.11
C VAL A 8 -21.40 -1.83 -0.71
N ALA A 9 -20.28 -1.25 -0.31
CA ALA A 9 -19.65 -1.48 0.98
C ALA A 9 -20.39 -0.75 2.09
N ARG A 10 -20.82 -1.48 3.12
CA ARG A 10 -21.44 -0.93 4.32
C ARG A 10 -20.43 -0.26 5.28
N THR A 11 -19.15 -0.30 4.97
CA THR A 11 -18.07 0.29 5.77
C THR A 11 -17.22 1.20 4.89
N LEU A 12 -17.08 2.46 5.30
CA LEU A 12 -16.16 3.43 4.71
C LEU A 12 -14.95 3.59 5.65
N THR A 13 -13.75 3.46 5.09
CA THR A 13 -12.52 3.71 5.85
C THR A 13 -12.01 5.12 5.55
N VAL A 14 -11.81 5.90 6.62
CA VAL A 14 -11.18 7.22 6.56
C VAL A 14 -9.74 7.09 7.01
N GLY A 15 -8.81 7.38 6.10
CA GLY A 15 -7.38 7.27 6.34
C GLY A 15 -6.70 8.61 6.50
N PHE A 16 -5.89 8.75 7.54
CA PHE A 16 -5.07 9.93 7.80
C PHE A 16 -3.63 9.61 7.42
N TYR A 17 -3.11 10.35 6.44
CA TYR A 17 -1.81 10.12 5.84
C TYR A 17 -1.18 11.45 5.38
N GLY A 18 0.10 11.46 5.14
CA GLY A 18 0.87 12.64 4.72
C GLY A 18 1.72 13.15 5.86
N GLY A 19 2.75 13.91 5.71
CA GLY A 19 3.65 14.38 6.76
C GLY A 19 3.58 13.53 8.05
N GLU A 20 3.11 14.12 9.15
CA GLU A 20 2.76 13.40 10.39
C GLU A 20 1.34 13.79 10.83
N PRO A 21 0.35 12.89 10.73
CA PRO A 21 -1.04 13.21 11.07
C PRO A 21 -1.24 13.65 12.53
N LEU A 22 -0.48 13.10 13.47
CA LEU A 22 -0.58 13.46 14.88
C LEU A 22 -0.21 14.93 15.17
N MET A 23 0.42 15.62 14.23
CA MET A 23 0.67 17.07 14.35
C MET A 23 -0.59 17.92 14.13
N ASN A 24 -1.66 17.36 13.54
CA ASN A 24 -2.91 18.07 13.31
C ASN A 24 -4.11 17.29 13.87
N MET A 25 -4.01 16.90 15.13
CA MET A 25 -5.06 16.13 15.79
C MET A 25 -6.37 16.91 15.95
N ASP A 26 -6.33 18.23 15.97
CA ASP A 26 -7.54 19.05 16.06
C ASP A 26 -8.41 18.86 14.82
N LEU A 27 -7.82 18.86 13.62
CA LEU A 27 -8.54 18.55 12.39
C LEU A 27 -9.07 17.12 12.39
N ILE A 28 -8.27 16.15 12.85
CA ILE A 28 -8.69 14.73 12.92
C ILE A 28 -9.89 14.58 13.85
N LYS A 29 -9.88 15.20 15.03
CA LYS A 29 -10.98 15.18 15.97
C LYS A 29 -12.24 15.81 15.37
N GLN A 30 -12.11 16.94 14.67
CA GLN A 30 -13.22 17.60 13.99
C GLN A 30 -13.83 16.69 12.92
N ILE A 31 -13.01 16.01 12.12
CA ILE A 31 -13.49 15.06 11.08
C ILE A 31 -14.22 13.89 11.73
N VAL A 32 -13.68 13.30 12.79
CA VAL A 32 -14.31 12.18 13.51
C VAL A 32 -15.66 12.61 14.10
N SER A 33 -15.70 13.77 14.78
CA SER A 33 -16.95 14.34 15.35
C SER A 33 -17.99 14.59 14.26
N TYR A 34 -17.59 15.23 13.16
CA TYR A 34 -18.47 15.48 12.03
C TYR A 34 -19.07 14.19 11.45
N ILE A 35 -18.26 13.14 11.32
CA ILE A 35 -18.71 11.83 10.84
C ILE A 35 -19.72 11.24 11.81
N ASP A 36 -19.45 11.29 13.12
CA ASP A 36 -20.36 10.73 14.14
C ASP A 36 -21.71 11.42 14.16
N GLU A 37 -21.73 12.73 13.91
CA GLU A 37 -22.96 13.53 13.85
C GLU A 37 -23.75 13.35 12.54
N HIS A 38 -23.07 13.08 11.40
CA HIS A 38 -23.68 13.13 10.07
C HIS A 38 -23.67 11.79 9.32
N LYS A 39 -23.17 10.71 9.94
CA LYS A 39 -23.09 9.40 9.28
C LYS A 39 -24.48 8.89 8.87
N PRO A 40 -24.62 8.41 7.61
CA PRO A 40 -25.87 7.82 7.15
C PRO A 40 -26.22 6.56 7.97
N GLU A 41 -27.52 6.34 8.15
CA GLU A 41 -28.03 5.15 8.84
C GLU A 41 -27.55 3.86 8.14
N GLY A 42 -27.07 2.90 8.94
CA GLY A 42 -26.57 1.61 8.44
C GLY A 42 -25.15 1.66 7.88
N MET A 43 -24.51 2.83 7.78
CA MET A 43 -23.11 2.96 7.35
C MET A 43 -22.16 2.91 8.55
N LYS A 44 -21.11 2.11 8.44
CA LYS A 44 -20.03 2.03 9.43
C LYS A 44 -18.81 2.80 8.92
N PHE A 45 -18.12 3.44 9.84
CA PHE A 45 -16.84 4.08 9.57
C PHE A 45 -15.73 3.36 10.33
N ALA A 46 -14.58 3.24 9.69
CA ALA A 46 -13.34 2.76 10.28
C ALA A 46 -12.26 3.81 10.03
N TYR A 47 -11.34 3.94 10.97
CA TYR A 47 -10.27 4.92 10.88
C TYR A 47 -8.92 4.21 10.75
N ASN A 48 -8.05 4.71 9.89
CA ASN A 48 -6.66 4.29 9.86
C ASN A 48 -5.72 5.49 9.83
N MET A 49 -4.50 5.28 10.28
CA MET A 49 -3.47 6.32 10.32
C MET A 49 -2.10 5.69 10.10
N THR A 50 -1.29 6.32 9.23
CA THR A 50 0.15 6.04 9.16
C THR A 50 0.89 7.13 9.93
N THR A 51 1.71 6.74 10.91
CA THR A 51 2.37 7.68 11.82
C THR A 51 3.82 7.31 12.09
N ASN A 52 4.66 8.31 12.34
CA ASN A 52 6.01 8.12 12.88
C ASN A 52 6.02 7.85 14.40
N ALA A 53 4.86 7.86 15.04
CA ALA A 53 4.63 7.59 16.47
C ALA A 53 5.31 8.54 17.46
N MET A 54 5.96 9.63 17.03
CA MET A 54 6.61 10.59 17.93
C MET A 54 5.66 11.25 18.95
N LEU A 55 4.40 11.41 18.60
CA LEU A 55 3.36 12.01 19.44
C LEU A 55 2.32 11.00 19.95
N LEU A 56 2.59 9.71 19.82
CA LEU A 56 1.62 8.65 20.05
C LEU A 56 1.02 8.69 21.47
N ARG A 57 1.86 8.84 22.50
CA ARG A 57 1.43 8.85 23.91
C ARG A 57 0.48 10.01 24.24
N VAL A 58 0.64 11.15 23.56
CA VAL A 58 -0.21 12.32 23.80
C VAL A 58 -1.65 12.06 23.36
N TYR A 59 -1.85 11.24 22.33
CA TYR A 59 -3.15 11.04 21.69
C TYR A 59 -3.64 9.60 21.74
N GLN A 60 -2.93 8.71 22.43
CA GLN A 60 -3.24 7.27 22.45
C GLN A 60 -4.67 6.98 22.91
N ASP A 61 -5.18 7.69 23.91
CA ASP A 61 -6.51 7.43 24.47
C ASP A 61 -7.60 7.68 23.42
N PHE A 62 -7.51 8.78 22.67
CA PHE A 62 -8.40 9.08 21.56
C PHE A 62 -8.31 8.05 20.45
N LEU A 63 -7.10 7.63 20.09
CA LEU A 63 -6.89 6.65 19.03
C LEU A 63 -7.44 5.26 19.42
N VAL A 64 -7.31 4.89 20.68
CA VAL A 64 -7.86 3.65 21.25
C VAL A 64 -9.39 3.70 21.30
N GLU A 65 -9.97 4.78 21.82
CA GLU A 65 -11.42 4.98 21.93
C GLU A 65 -12.11 4.85 20.57
N HIS A 66 -11.57 5.51 19.54
CA HIS A 66 -12.11 5.48 18.18
C HIS A 66 -11.57 4.30 17.32
N LYS A 67 -10.83 3.37 17.93
CA LYS A 67 -10.32 2.13 17.28
C LYS A 67 -9.56 2.40 15.99
N PHE A 68 -8.66 3.37 16.00
CA PHE A 68 -7.80 3.65 14.85
C PHE A 68 -6.91 2.45 14.54
N HIS A 69 -6.88 2.03 13.29
CA HIS A 69 -5.85 1.11 12.81
C HIS A 69 -4.57 1.89 12.54
N LEU A 70 -3.54 1.63 13.32
CA LEU A 70 -2.25 2.32 13.21
C LEU A 70 -1.28 1.52 12.36
N LEU A 71 -0.70 2.16 11.37
CA LEU A 71 0.49 1.69 10.67
C LEU A 71 1.67 2.54 11.16
N VAL A 72 2.47 1.96 12.04
CA VAL A 72 3.63 2.65 12.63
C VAL A 72 4.83 2.50 11.72
N SER A 73 5.45 3.63 11.38
CA SER A 73 6.66 3.69 10.59
C SER A 73 7.88 3.50 11.49
N LEU A 74 8.43 2.27 11.50
CA LEU A 74 9.63 1.90 12.25
C LEU A 74 10.41 0.88 11.41
N ASP A 75 11.70 1.12 11.16
CA ASP A 75 12.44 0.35 10.17
C ASP A 75 13.12 -0.91 10.75
N GLY A 76 13.09 -1.10 12.06
CA GLY A 76 13.67 -2.24 12.75
C GLY A 76 14.36 -1.83 14.04
N THR A 77 15.57 -2.38 14.30
CA THR A 77 16.42 -1.94 15.41
C THR A 77 16.92 -0.52 15.19
N GLU A 78 17.54 0.09 16.20
CA GLU A 78 18.13 1.42 16.07
C GLU A 78 19.10 1.53 14.88
N ALA A 79 19.84 0.46 14.59
CA ALA A 79 20.74 0.40 13.43
C ALA A 79 20.00 0.37 12.09
N ASP A 80 18.83 -0.24 12.02
CA ASP A 80 17.98 -0.27 10.82
C ASP A 80 17.18 1.03 10.66
N ASP A 81 16.89 1.73 11.76
CA ASP A 81 16.11 2.97 11.84
C ASP A 81 16.97 4.24 11.68
N CYS A 82 18.23 4.10 11.31
CA CYS A 82 19.25 5.15 11.33
C CYS A 82 18.95 6.39 10.46
N HIS A 83 18.07 6.25 9.46
CA HIS A 83 17.64 7.35 8.60
C HIS A 83 16.40 8.09 9.13
N ARG A 84 15.76 7.59 10.22
CA ARG A 84 14.67 8.31 10.88
C ARG A 84 15.21 9.22 11.96
N VAL A 85 15.26 10.49 11.61
CA VAL A 85 15.85 11.51 12.48
C VAL A 85 14.82 12.60 12.80
N THR A 86 15.01 13.21 13.96
CA THR A 86 14.29 14.42 14.36
C THR A 86 14.74 15.62 13.51
N VAL A 87 14.02 16.74 13.60
CA VAL A 87 14.38 18.00 12.92
C VAL A 87 15.82 18.45 13.25
N ASN A 88 16.30 18.07 14.44
CA ASN A 88 17.66 18.39 14.90
C ASN A 88 18.72 17.35 14.46
N GLY A 89 18.36 16.41 13.58
CA GLY A 89 19.28 15.38 13.07
C GLY A 89 19.63 14.25 14.06
N LYS A 90 18.96 14.18 15.22
CA LYS A 90 19.15 13.09 16.19
C LYS A 90 18.26 11.90 15.86
N SER A 91 18.71 10.68 16.17
CA SER A 91 17.89 9.47 16.06
C SER A 91 16.56 9.66 16.81
N SER A 92 15.45 9.26 16.17
CA SER A 92 14.13 9.23 16.80
C SER A 92 13.80 7.89 17.45
N PHE A 93 14.62 6.86 17.22
CA PHE A 93 14.33 5.47 17.59
C PHE A 93 13.95 5.30 19.06
N ALA A 94 14.79 5.76 20.00
CA ALA A 94 14.56 5.55 21.43
C ALA A 94 13.21 6.13 21.88
N GLN A 95 12.87 7.34 21.42
CA GLN A 95 11.61 7.99 21.75
C GLN A 95 10.43 7.23 21.14
N VAL A 96 10.50 6.88 19.86
CA VAL A 96 9.43 6.14 19.15
C VAL A 96 9.24 4.77 19.78
N PHE A 97 10.30 4.05 20.07
CA PHE A 97 10.25 2.73 20.70
C PHE A 97 9.57 2.79 22.09
N GLU A 98 9.93 3.76 22.93
CA GLU A 98 9.29 3.98 24.22
C GLU A 98 7.77 4.25 24.08
N GLN A 99 7.38 5.11 23.14
CA GLN A 99 5.97 5.42 22.87
C GLN A 99 5.18 4.17 22.49
N ILE A 100 5.74 3.32 21.63
CA ILE A 100 5.11 2.09 21.18
C ILE A 100 5.00 1.08 22.32
N LYS A 101 6.07 0.92 23.12
CA LYS A 101 6.05 0.04 24.32
C LYS A 101 5.03 0.51 25.35
N ASN A 102 4.90 1.81 25.54
CA ASN A 102 3.87 2.37 26.41
C ASN A 102 2.45 2.02 25.93
N LEU A 103 2.17 2.19 24.61
CA LEU A 103 0.87 1.79 24.04
C LEU A 103 0.62 0.29 24.21
N GLN A 104 1.65 -0.55 23.97
CA GLN A 104 1.56 -2.01 24.15
C GLN A 104 1.24 -2.40 25.61
N PHE A 105 1.86 -1.71 26.56
CA PHE A 105 1.65 -1.93 27.99
C PHE A 105 0.27 -1.46 28.47
N CYS A 106 -0.13 -0.23 28.11
CA CYS A 106 -1.39 0.35 28.55
C CYS A 106 -2.62 -0.26 27.87
N TYR A 107 -2.50 -0.67 26.60
CA TYR A 107 -3.62 -1.13 25.78
C TYR A 107 -3.28 -2.42 24.98
N PRO A 108 -2.96 -3.54 25.64
CA PRO A 108 -2.43 -4.74 24.97
C PRO A 108 -3.39 -5.33 23.93
N GLU A 109 -4.69 -5.38 24.19
CA GLU A 109 -5.69 -5.89 23.24
C GLU A 109 -5.86 -4.97 22.01
N TYR A 110 -5.82 -3.68 22.24
CA TYR A 110 -5.84 -2.70 21.15
C TYR A 110 -4.57 -2.84 20.30
N PHE A 111 -3.40 -2.89 20.94
CA PHE A 111 -2.11 -3.06 20.28
C PHE A 111 -2.11 -4.31 19.42
N LYS A 112 -2.54 -5.44 19.97
CA LYS A 112 -2.61 -6.72 19.25
C LYS A 112 -3.46 -6.62 18.00
N LYS A 113 -4.61 -5.95 18.05
CA LYS A 113 -5.61 -5.95 17.00
C LYS A 113 -5.42 -4.81 15.98
N TYR A 114 -5.00 -3.63 16.42
CA TYR A 114 -5.10 -2.41 15.64
C TYR A 114 -3.75 -1.77 15.29
N VAL A 115 -2.62 -2.30 15.80
CA VAL A 115 -1.29 -1.76 15.50
C VAL A 115 -0.56 -2.68 14.55
N SER A 116 -0.03 -2.11 13.48
CA SER A 116 0.81 -2.76 12.47
C SER A 116 2.06 -1.91 12.21
N PHE A 117 3.08 -2.51 11.62
CA PHE A 117 4.35 -1.85 11.33
C PHE A 117 4.66 -1.85 9.84
N ASN A 118 5.37 -0.81 9.40
CA ASN A 118 5.96 -0.74 8.07
C ASN A 118 7.44 -0.34 8.21
N SER A 119 8.31 -1.16 7.64
CA SER A 119 9.76 -0.95 7.59
C SER A 119 10.19 -0.62 6.18
N VAL A 120 10.90 0.48 5.99
CA VAL A 120 11.49 0.86 4.71
C VAL A 120 12.91 0.32 4.65
N ILE A 121 13.18 -0.51 3.63
CA ILE A 121 14.48 -1.16 3.46
C ILE A 121 15.43 -0.24 2.69
N HIS A 122 16.64 -0.08 3.21
CA HIS A 122 17.72 0.71 2.63
C HIS A 122 19.05 -0.06 2.69
N SER A 123 20.13 0.50 2.14
CA SER A 123 21.44 -0.18 2.00
C SER A 123 21.99 -0.78 3.28
N GLU A 124 21.75 -0.14 4.44
CA GLU A 124 22.25 -0.58 5.75
C GLU A 124 21.30 -1.54 6.49
N SER A 125 20.08 -1.74 5.98
CA SER A 125 19.10 -2.62 6.60
C SER A 125 19.53 -4.09 6.54
N ASN A 126 19.26 -4.82 7.62
CA ASN A 126 19.41 -6.28 7.68
C ASN A 126 18.05 -6.92 7.88
N ILE A 127 17.57 -7.66 6.87
CA ILE A 127 16.21 -8.21 6.84
C ILE A 127 15.95 -9.23 7.96
N GLU A 128 16.96 -10.04 8.30
CA GLU A 128 16.85 -11.03 9.36
C GLU A 128 16.71 -10.35 10.72
N ARG A 129 17.55 -9.35 10.99
CA ARG A 129 17.50 -8.55 12.22
C ARG A 129 16.16 -7.82 12.35
N ILE A 130 15.64 -7.25 11.25
CA ILE A 130 14.35 -6.55 11.24
C ILE A 130 13.22 -7.52 11.59
N VAL A 131 13.15 -8.68 10.94
CA VAL A 131 12.09 -9.66 11.18
C VAL A 131 12.14 -10.20 12.61
N ASP A 132 13.34 -10.52 13.10
CA ASP A 132 13.55 -11.01 14.48
C ASP A 132 13.19 -9.93 15.52
N PHE A 133 13.52 -8.66 15.26
CA PHE A 133 13.20 -7.54 16.13
C PHE A 133 11.69 -7.40 16.34
N PHE A 134 10.90 -7.32 15.26
CA PHE A 134 9.44 -7.15 15.39
C PHE A 134 8.78 -8.33 16.07
N ARG A 135 9.28 -9.53 15.83
CA ARG A 135 8.79 -10.73 16.49
C ARG A 135 9.12 -10.74 17.98
N ALA A 136 10.35 -10.44 18.34
CA ALA A 136 10.80 -10.47 19.73
C ALA A 136 10.17 -9.35 20.57
N GLU A 137 10.12 -8.13 20.04
CA GLU A 137 9.69 -6.97 20.79
C GLU A 137 8.17 -6.80 20.83
N PHE A 138 7.45 -7.19 19.78
CA PHE A 138 6.06 -6.85 19.60
C PHE A 138 5.15 -8.05 19.32
N ASP A 139 5.70 -9.26 19.13
CA ASP A 139 4.97 -10.44 18.62
C ASP A 139 4.20 -10.10 17.32
N LYS A 140 4.84 -9.35 16.43
CA LYS A 140 4.27 -8.83 15.18
C LYS A 140 5.15 -9.16 13.98
N GLN A 141 4.51 -9.13 12.82
CA GLN A 141 5.18 -9.03 11.54
C GLN A 141 5.22 -7.57 11.11
N THR A 142 6.23 -7.17 10.35
CA THR A 142 6.26 -5.88 9.69
C THR A 142 5.99 -6.03 8.20
N SER A 143 5.36 -5.02 7.59
CA SER A 143 5.34 -4.87 6.14
C SER A 143 6.67 -4.29 5.68
N LEU A 144 7.27 -4.87 4.64
CA LEU A 144 8.52 -4.38 4.07
C LEU A 144 8.23 -3.53 2.85
N SER A 145 8.81 -2.34 2.80
CA SER A 145 8.68 -1.40 1.69
C SER A 145 10.05 -0.99 1.17
N GLU A 146 10.15 -0.73 -0.12
CA GLU A 146 11.33 -0.11 -0.72
C GLU A 146 11.21 1.42 -0.61
N LEU A 147 12.36 2.10 -0.68
CA LEU A 147 12.39 3.56 -0.74
C LEU A 147 11.54 4.06 -1.91
N ASN A 148 10.66 5.02 -1.63
CA ASN A 148 9.87 5.67 -2.67
C ASN A 148 10.75 6.63 -3.47
N ASN A 149 10.65 6.57 -4.80
CA ASN A 149 11.42 7.39 -5.73
C ASN A 149 10.63 8.58 -6.31
N SER A 150 9.42 8.81 -5.86
CA SER A 150 8.65 9.97 -6.28
C SER A 150 9.25 11.24 -5.67
N SER A 151 9.54 12.24 -6.51
CA SER A 151 10.03 13.56 -6.10
C SER A 151 11.45 13.62 -5.53
N ILE A 152 12.37 12.74 -5.97
CA ILE A 152 13.74 12.73 -5.49
C ILE A 152 14.59 13.77 -6.23
N ALA A 153 15.09 14.76 -5.47
CA ALA A 153 15.98 15.81 -5.98
C ALA A 153 17.45 15.35 -6.16
N GLN A 154 17.84 14.18 -5.60
CA GLN A 154 19.22 13.68 -5.62
C GLN A 154 19.26 12.20 -6.03
N GLU A 155 19.21 11.93 -7.33
CA GLU A 155 19.20 10.56 -7.87
C GLU A 155 20.43 9.72 -7.43
N GLY A 156 21.62 10.31 -7.36
CA GLY A 156 22.84 9.60 -6.94
C GLY A 156 22.76 9.06 -5.53
N LYS A 157 22.39 9.91 -4.56
CA LYS A 157 22.24 9.49 -3.14
C LYS A 157 21.13 8.45 -2.97
N TYR A 158 20.05 8.59 -3.72
CA TYR A 158 18.97 7.59 -3.73
C TYR A 158 19.46 6.23 -4.23
N ALA A 159 20.23 6.21 -5.33
CA ALA A 159 20.75 4.97 -5.89
C ALA A 159 21.65 4.22 -4.89
N GLU A 160 22.46 4.94 -4.11
CA GLU A 160 23.31 4.37 -3.05
C GLU A 160 22.49 3.79 -1.89
N MET A 161 21.40 4.43 -1.52
CA MET A 161 20.55 3.99 -0.41
C MET A 161 19.56 2.89 -0.80
N ARG A 162 19.31 2.72 -2.09
CA ARG A 162 18.29 1.77 -2.57
C ARG A 162 18.69 0.33 -2.31
N LYS A 163 17.77 -0.43 -1.72
CA LYS A 163 17.88 -1.88 -1.56
C LYS A 163 16.56 -2.54 -1.92
N SER A 164 16.63 -3.61 -2.70
CA SER A 164 15.43 -4.38 -3.05
C SER A 164 15.07 -5.34 -1.93
N VAL A 165 13.82 -5.30 -1.51
CA VAL A 165 13.25 -6.27 -0.56
C VAL A 165 13.38 -7.68 -1.11
N PHE A 166 13.01 -7.88 -2.38
CA PHE A 166 13.10 -9.17 -3.05
C PHE A 166 14.54 -9.74 -3.02
N GLN A 167 15.53 -8.94 -3.45
CA GLN A 167 16.92 -9.37 -3.45
C GLN A 167 17.44 -9.65 -2.04
N SER A 168 17.05 -8.83 -1.05
CA SER A 168 17.48 -9.00 0.33
C SER A 168 16.98 -10.32 0.93
N ILE A 169 15.74 -10.71 0.65
CA ILE A 169 15.19 -12.00 1.08
C ILE A 169 15.82 -13.14 0.28
N ALA A 170 15.95 -13.01 -1.05
CA ALA A 170 16.50 -14.04 -1.91
C ALA A 170 17.95 -14.41 -1.56
N LEU A 171 18.75 -13.46 -1.10
CA LEU A 171 20.13 -13.65 -0.68
C LEU A 171 20.29 -14.10 0.78
N SER A 172 19.22 -14.08 1.57
CA SER A 172 19.28 -14.50 2.96
C SER A 172 19.42 -16.02 3.08
N PRO A 173 20.35 -16.54 3.90
CA PRO A 173 20.42 -17.96 4.24
C PRO A 173 19.16 -18.46 4.97
N ARG A 174 18.39 -17.56 5.56
CA ARG A 174 17.12 -17.84 6.26
C ARG A 174 15.90 -17.55 5.38
N ARG A 175 16.05 -17.48 4.05
CA ARG A 175 14.98 -17.13 3.10
C ARG A 175 13.66 -17.85 3.38
N LYS A 176 13.70 -19.18 3.52
CA LYS A 176 12.50 -19.99 3.76
C LYS A 176 11.77 -19.61 5.06
N GLU A 177 12.53 -19.39 6.13
CA GLU A 177 11.98 -18.96 7.42
C GLU A 177 11.37 -17.56 7.33
N ILE A 178 12.06 -16.64 6.67
CA ILE A 178 11.58 -15.27 6.45
C ILE A 178 10.30 -15.26 5.62
N ASP A 179 10.24 -16.02 4.52
CA ASP A 179 9.05 -16.17 3.69
C ASP A 179 7.86 -16.71 4.51
N GLN A 180 8.10 -17.72 5.36
CA GLN A 180 7.08 -18.26 6.24
C GLN A 180 6.62 -17.27 7.31
N GLN A 181 7.50 -16.45 7.84
CA GLN A 181 7.16 -15.43 8.84
C GLN A 181 6.41 -14.25 8.22
N LEU A 182 6.86 -13.75 7.08
CA LEU A 182 6.23 -12.62 6.40
C LEU A 182 4.95 -13.00 5.66
N MET A 183 4.79 -14.27 5.29
CA MET A 183 3.64 -14.78 4.54
C MET A 183 3.31 -13.90 3.33
N TYR A 184 2.08 -13.37 3.24
CA TYR A 184 1.65 -12.52 2.13
C TYR A 184 2.41 -11.20 1.99
N ASN A 185 3.17 -10.80 3.00
CA ASN A 185 4.09 -9.65 2.92
C ASN A 185 5.43 -10.02 2.26
N ALA A 186 5.75 -11.31 2.12
CA ALA A 186 6.91 -11.76 1.38
C ALA A 186 6.67 -11.60 -0.14
N PRO A 187 7.59 -10.97 -0.89
CA PRO A 187 7.43 -10.75 -2.33
C PRO A 187 7.21 -12.03 -3.14
N ASP A 188 7.94 -13.11 -2.82
CA ASP A 188 7.82 -14.40 -3.50
C ASP A 188 6.43 -15.01 -3.27
N ILE A 189 5.96 -15.04 -2.02
CA ILE A 189 4.62 -15.55 -1.67
C ILE A 189 3.52 -14.71 -2.35
N SER A 190 3.67 -13.38 -2.34
CA SER A 190 2.74 -12.47 -3.01
C SER A 190 2.70 -12.74 -4.53
N THR A 191 3.86 -12.96 -5.15
CA THR A 191 3.97 -13.24 -6.60
C THR A 191 3.34 -14.59 -6.95
N VAL A 192 3.63 -15.62 -6.18
CA VAL A 192 3.07 -16.97 -6.37
C VAL A 192 1.56 -16.98 -6.10
N THR A 193 1.10 -16.28 -5.07
CA THR A 193 -0.34 -16.10 -4.81
C THR A 193 -1.02 -15.46 -6.01
N TYR A 194 -0.43 -14.38 -6.54
CA TYR A 194 -0.96 -13.73 -7.74
C TYR A 194 -0.99 -14.67 -8.94
N PHE A 195 0.09 -15.43 -9.18
CA PHE A 195 0.17 -16.44 -10.25
C PHE A 195 -0.94 -17.48 -10.13
N LEU A 196 -1.10 -18.10 -8.96
CA LEU A 196 -2.11 -19.15 -8.75
C LEU A 196 -3.53 -18.59 -8.88
N HIS A 197 -3.81 -17.45 -8.30
CA HIS A 197 -5.17 -16.89 -8.29
C HIS A 197 -5.60 -16.26 -9.62
N HIS A 198 -4.67 -15.88 -10.50
CA HIS A 198 -5.00 -15.16 -11.72
C HIS A 198 -4.66 -15.91 -13.02
N LEU A 199 -3.68 -16.81 -13.00
CA LEU A 199 -3.14 -17.42 -14.20
C LEU A 199 -3.29 -18.95 -14.24
N SER A 200 -3.36 -19.64 -13.09
CA SER A 200 -3.42 -21.11 -13.05
C SER A 200 -4.79 -21.68 -13.43
N ASN A 201 -5.85 -20.90 -13.40
CA ASN A 201 -7.26 -21.34 -13.48
C ASN A 201 -7.73 -22.29 -12.38
N GLU A 202 -6.91 -22.53 -11.34
CA GLU A 202 -7.22 -23.44 -10.23
C GLU A 202 -8.03 -22.77 -9.12
N VAL A 203 -7.99 -21.41 -9.04
CA VAL A 203 -8.64 -20.64 -7.99
C VAL A 203 -9.79 -19.81 -8.54
N PHE A 204 -10.96 -19.97 -7.95
CA PHE A 204 -12.16 -19.19 -8.26
C PHE A 204 -12.49 -18.27 -7.10
N ARG A 205 -12.81 -17.01 -7.39
CA ARG A 205 -13.08 -15.98 -6.37
C ARG A 205 -14.48 -16.08 -5.76
N ASP A 206 -15.41 -16.67 -6.49
CA ASP A 206 -16.81 -16.84 -6.09
C ASP A 206 -17.46 -18.02 -6.83
N TYR A 207 -18.62 -18.48 -6.34
CA TYR A 207 -19.36 -19.58 -6.95
C TYR A 207 -19.75 -19.30 -8.42
N ARG A 208 -20.01 -18.06 -8.76
CA ARG A 208 -20.36 -17.69 -10.13
C ARG A 208 -19.17 -17.89 -11.08
N SER A 209 -17.97 -17.50 -10.65
CA SER A 209 -16.74 -17.72 -11.42
C SER A 209 -16.47 -19.21 -11.61
N MET A 210 -16.77 -20.03 -10.61
CA MET A 210 -16.62 -21.49 -10.67
C MET A 210 -17.58 -22.11 -11.71
N PHE A 211 -18.85 -21.69 -11.74
CA PHE A 211 -19.86 -22.28 -12.66
C PHE A 211 -19.83 -21.71 -14.07
N TYR A 212 -19.52 -20.44 -14.22
CA TYR A 212 -19.62 -19.73 -15.53
C TYR A 212 -18.26 -19.34 -16.09
N GLY A 213 -17.16 -19.79 -15.46
CA GLY A 213 -15.80 -19.41 -15.81
C GLY A 213 -15.44 -17.98 -15.36
N LYS A 214 -14.18 -17.67 -15.49
CA LYS A 214 -13.67 -16.32 -15.18
C LYS A 214 -14.18 -15.36 -16.26
N ARG A 215 -15.01 -14.39 -15.87
CA ARG A 215 -15.44 -13.34 -16.80
C ARG A 215 -14.27 -12.39 -17.06
N ASN A 216 -13.83 -12.33 -18.29
CA ASN A 216 -12.88 -11.31 -18.76
C ASN A 216 -13.58 -9.96 -18.92
N PHE A 217 -13.86 -9.28 -17.81
CA PHE A 217 -14.40 -7.92 -17.82
C PHE A 217 -13.31 -6.85 -17.87
N LYS A 218 -12.19 -7.14 -18.49
CA LYS A 218 -11.16 -6.13 -18.63
C LYS A 218 -11.55 -5.14 -19.72
N LEU A 219 -12.31 -4.14 -19.33
CA LEU A 219 -12.63 -3.00 -20.18
C LEU A 219 -11.46 -2.02 -20.33
N LEU A 220 -10.48 -2.07 -19.42
CA LEU A 220 -9.33 -1.17 -19.40
C LEU A 220 -8.04 -1.92 -19.72
N PRO A 221 -7.11 -1.30 -20.46
CA PRO A 221 -5.86 -1.93 -20.88
C PRO A 221 -4.86 -2.14 -19.74
N THR A 222 -5.08 -1.59 -18.55
CA THR A 222 -4.16 -1.65 -17.40
C THR A 222 -4.85 -2.12 -16.13
N GLY A 223 -4.07 -2.43 -15.07
CA GLY A 223 -4.59 -2.71 -13.72
C GLY A 223 -4.98 -1.48 -12.92
N THR A 224 -5.06 -0.32 -13.55
CA THR A 224 -5.40 0.95 -12.88
C THR A 224 -6.81 0.91 -12.30
N CYS A 225 -6.95 1.42 -11.08
CA CYS A 225 -8.26 1.58 -10.46
C CYS A 225 -9.09 2.60 -11.23
N ILE A 226 -10.39 2.32 -11.40
CA ILE A 226 -11.34 3.32 -11.88
C ILE A 226 -11.40 4.44 -10.84
N PRO A 227 -11.33 5.73 -11.26
CA PRO A 227 -11.43 6.85 -10.34
C PRO A 227 -12.64 6.73 -9.42
N PHE A 228 -12.44 6.99 -8.13
CA PHE A 228 -13.45 6.96 -7.06
C PHE A 228 -14.10 5.60 -6.75
N ASN A 229 -13.73 4.52 -7.45
CA ASN A 229 -14.30 3.20 -7.18
C ASN A 229 -13.76 2.58 -5.87
N ARG A 230 -12.49 2.84 -5.53
CA ARG A 230 -11.84 2.23 -4.36
C ARG A 230 -11.45 3.24 -3.28
N LYS A 231 -10.94 4.39 -3.68
CA LYS A 231 -10.50 5.44 -2.76
C LYS A 231 -10.51 6.82 -3.44
N MET A 232 -10.47 7.83 -2.60
CA MET A 232 -10.21 9.22 -2.93
C MET A 232 -9.20 9.74 -1.91
N TYR A 233 -8.26 10.54 -2.34
CA TYR A 233 -7.25 11.13 -1.48
C TYR A 233 -7.29 12.65 -1.61
N VAL A 234 -7.32 13.34 -0.47
CA VAL A 234 -7.26 14.81 -0.42
C VAL A 234 -5.92 15.20 0.18
N THR A 235 -5.16 16.02 -0.54
CA THR A 235 -3.87 16.52 -0.08
C THR A 235 -4.05 17.65 0.93
N VAL A 236 -2.98 18.02 1.64
CA VAL A 236 -2.95 19.16 2.57
C VAL A 236 -3.21 20.51 1.87
N HIS A 237 -3.11 20.55 0.53
CA HIS A 237 -3.40 21.74 -0.29
C HIS A 237 -4.76 21.66 -0.98
N GLY A 238 -5.65 20.78 -0.52
CA GLY A 238 -6.99 20.61 -1.07
C GLY A 238 -7.08 19.90 -2.43
N LYS A 239 -5.96 19.48 -3.06
CA LYS A 239 -6.03 18.71 -4.31
C LYS A 239 -6.67 17.35 -4.07
N ILE A 240 -7.61 16.96 -4.92
CA ILE A 240 -8.26 15.65 -4.89
C ILE A 240 -7.56 14.74 -5.90
N LEU A 241 -7.09 13.58 -5.44
CA LEU A 241 -6.44 12.54 -6.23
C LEU A 241 -7.21 11.22 -6.12
N VAL A 242 -7.07 10.35 -7.10
CA VAL A 242 -7.66 9.00 -7.06
C VAL A 242 -6.86 8.05 -6.15
N CYS A 243 -5.63 8.41 -5.77
CA CYS A 243 -4.75 7.62 -4.92
C CYS A 243 -3.64 8.51 -4.33
N GLU A 244 -3.21 8.22 -3.11
CA GLU A 244 -2.08 8.89 -2.44
C GLU A 244 -0.70 8.61 -3.07
N ARG A 245 -0.62 7.63 -3.97
CA ARG A 245 0.64 7.16 -4.57
C ARG A 245 0.97 7.78 -5.92
N ILE A 246 0.08 8.63 -6.47
CA ILE A 246 0.27 9.24 -7.78
C ILE A 246 0.73 10.68 -7.64
N ASP A 247 1.34 11.21 -8.69
CA ASP A 247 1.77 12.60 -8.73
C ASP A 247 0.59 13.56 -8.61
N HIS A 248 0.83 14.73 -8.02
CA HIS A 248 -0.16 15.79 -7.85
C HIS A 248 -0.60 16.45 -9.17
N ASP A 249 0.11 16.18 -10.26
CA ASP A 249 -0.28 16.58 -11.62
C ASP A 249 -1.52 15.82 -12.13
N PHE A 250 -1.85 14.69 -11.48
CA PHE A 250 -3.05 13.92 -11.76
C PHE A 250 -4.25 14.32 -10.88
N ALA A 251 -4.25 15.53 -10.33
CA ALA A 251 -5.38 16.02 -9.56
C ALA A 251 -6.66 16.00 -10.41
N VAL A 252 -7.74 15.52 -9.82
CA VAL A 252 -9.06 15.36 -10.46
C VAL A 252 -10.08 16.38 -9.96
N GLY A 253 -9.71 17.17 -8.95
CA GLY A 253 -10.54 18.20 -8.37
C GLY A 253 -9.83 18.91 -7.21
N HIS A 254 -10.55 19.82 -6.57
CA HIS A 254 -10.08 20.59 -5.43
C HIS A 254 -11.15 20.71 -4.33
N VAL A 255 -10.68 20.80 -3.08
CA VAL A 255 -11.46 21.27 -1.95
C VAL A 255 -11.08 22.74 -1.72
N THR A 256 -12.07 23.60 -1.68
CA THR A 256 -11.93 25.05 -1.44
C THR A 256 -12.79 25.45 -0.25
N ASP A 257 -12.69 26.70 0.19
CA ASP A 257 -13.55 27.22 1.25
C ASP A 257 -15.04 27.27 0.84
N GLU A 258 -15.30 27.31 -0.48
CA GLU A 258 -16.66 27.32 -1.04
C GLU A 258 -17.24 25.90 -1.22
N GLY A 259 -16.39 24.85 -1.11
CA GLY A 259 -16.82 23.45 -1.24
C GLY A 259 -15.90 22.59 -2.07
N VAL A 260 -16.48 21.56 -2.70
CA VAL A 260 -15.75 20.57 -3.49
C VAL A 260 -15.98 20.80 -4.98
N GLU A 261 -14.92 21.13 -5.69
CA GLU A 261 -14.89 21.26 -7.14
C GLU A 261 -14.46 19.93 -7.78
N LEU A 262 -15.38 19.25 -8.46
CA LEU A 262 -15.13 17.96 -9.08
C LEU A 262 -15.92 17.82 -10.39
N ASN A 263 -15.20 17.72 -11.52
CA ASN A 263 -15.81 17.51 -12.83
C ASN A 263 -15.63 16.05 -13.31
N PHE A 264 -16.63 15.23 -13.07
CA PHE A 264 -16.61 13.80 -13.42
C PHE A 264 -16.45 13.54 -14.93
N ALA A 265 -16.99 14.40 -15.80
CA ALA A 265 -16.84 14.27 -17.24
C ALA A 265 -15.38 14.43 -17.67
N HIS A 266 -14.71 15.46 -17.14
CA HIS A 266 -13.29 15.72 -17.39
C HIS A 266 -12.40 14.59 -16.83
N VAL A 267 -12.70 14.07 -15.65
CA VAL A 267 -11.99 12.92 -15.07
C VAL A 267 -12.12 11.69 -15.96
N ALA A 268 -13.32 11.40 -16.47
CA ALA A 268 -13.55 10.28 -17.37
C ALA A 268 -12.83 10.43 -18.71
N GLU A 269 -12.80 11.64 -19.25
CA GLU A 269 -12.10 11.97 -20.51
C GLU A 269 -10.58 11.78 -20.35
N ASN A 270 -9.98 12.36 -19.31
CA ASN A 270 -8.55 12.19 -19.03
C ASN A 270 -8.18 10.73 -18.81
N HIS A 271 -8.96 10.00 -18.03
CA HIS A 271 -8.74 8.57 -17.80
C HIS A 271 -8.74 7.79 -19.12
N ARG A 272 -9.70 8.06 -20.01
CA ARG A 272 -9.78 7.46 -21.34
C ARG A 272 -8.59 7.81 -22.22
N LYS A 273 -8.18 9.08 -22.24
CA LYS A 273 -6.99 9.57 -22.95
C LYS A 273 -5.72 8.84 -22.50
N TYR A 274 -5.52 8.68 -21.20
CA TYR A 274 -4.35 7.97 -20.65
C TYR A 274 -4.37 6.49 -21.01
N CYS A 275 -5.51 5.82 -20.88
CA CYS A 275 -5.67 4.43 -21.29
C CYS A 275 -5.39 4.24 -22.79
N SER A 276 -5.84 5.13 -23.66
CA SER A 276 -5.64 5.02 -25.11
C SER A 276 -4.17 5.04 -25.50
N LYS A 277 -3.33 5.80 -24.79
CA LYS A 277 -1.87 5.84 -25.03
C LYS A 277 -1.17 4.51 -24.78
N LEU A 278 -1.72 3.66 -23.91
CA LEU A 278 -1.15 2.35 -23.57
C LEU A 278 -1.76 1.20 -24.38
N LEU A 279 -2.89 1.43 -25.05
CA LEU A 279 -3.70 0.36 -25.64
C LEU A 279 -2.93 -0.50 -26.65
N SER A 280 -2.07 0.11 -27.49
CA SER A 280 -1.29 -0.60 -28.51
C SER A 280 -0.28 -1.60 -27.87
N GLN A 281 0.38 -1.18 -26.79
CA GLN A 281 1.31 -2.05 -26.05
C GLN A 281 0.55 -3.13 -25.28
N CYS A 282 -0.58 -2.75 -24.64
CA CYS A 282 -1.38 -3.69 -23.87
C CYS A 282 -1.93 -4.84 -24.71
N LYS A 283 -2.36 -4.57 -25.96
CA LYS A 283 -2.84 -5.61 -26.89
C LYS A 283 -1.78 -6.66 -27.25
N GLN A 284 -0.51 -6.32 -27.12
CA GLN A 284 0.63 -7.22 -27.40
C GLN A 284 1.22 -7.82 -26.12
N CYS A 285 0.68 -7.49 -24.95
CA CYS A 285 1.21 -7.92 -23.66
C CYS A 285 0.55 -9.22 -23.20
N TYR A 286 1.34 -10.24 -22.92
CA TYR A 286 0.85 -11.53 -22.42
C TYR A 286 0.26 -11.45 -21.00
N MET A 287 0.55 -10.38 -20.26
CA MET A 287 -0.05 -10.10 -18.94
C MET A 287 -1.32 -9.26 -19.03
N GLN A 288 -1.86 -8.95 -20.22
CA GLN A 288 -2.96 -7.99 -20.37
C GLN A 288 -4.16 -8.33 -19.49
N GLU A 289 -4.60 -9.57 -19.49
CA GLU A 289 -5.81 -10.01 -18.77
C GLU A 289 -5.65 -9.97 -17.25
N SER A 290 -4.42 -10.14 -16.78
CA SER A 290 -4.06 -10.19 -15.36
C SER A 290 -3.15 -9.04 -14.93
N CYS A 291 -3.11 -7.94 -15.70
CA CYS A 291 -2.22 -6.81 -15.43
C CYS A 291 -2.58 -6.10 -14.12
N SER A 292 -1.62 -5.93 -13.23
CA SER A 292 -1.74 -5.12 -12.00
C SER A 292 -1.07 -3.75 -12.13
N GLN A 293 -0.46 -3.44 -13.28
CA GLN A 293 0.26 -2.18 -13.49
C GLN A 293 -0.70 -0.99 -13.50
N CYS A 294 -0.41 0.00 -12.66
CA CYS A 294 -1.10 1.28 -12.69
C CYS A 294 -0.50 2.17 -13.78
N MET A 295 -1.37 2.80 -14.60
CA MET A 295 -0.94 3.67 -15.70
C MET A 295 -0.22 4.94 -15.20
N TYR A 296 -0.58 5.44 -14.03
CA TYR A 296 0.03 6.63 -13.46
C TYR A 296 1.53 6.45 -13.13
N TYR A 297 2.02 5.20 -13.06
CA TYR A 297 3.46 4.90 -12.91
C TYR A 297 4.19 4.70 -14.24
N THR A 298 3.53 4.95 -15.36
CA THR A 298 4.12 4.74 -16.70
C THR A 298 4.46 6.05 -17.41
N ASN A 299 4.55 7.16 -16.69
CA ASN A 299 4.73 8.51 -17.25
C ASN A 299 3.72 8.82 -18.38
N VAL A 300 2.46 8.55 -18.12
CA VAL A 300 1.37 8.66 -19.12
C VAL A 300 1.13 10.08 -19.63
N LEU A 301 1.72 11.10 -18.98
CA LEU A 301 1.72 12.49 -19.45
C LEU A 301 2.67 12.71 -20.64
N ALA A 302 3.72 11.89 -20.79
CA ALA A 302 4.65 11.99 -21.91
C ALA A 302 3.97 11.67 -23.26
N ASP A 303 4.57 12.16 -24.34
CA ASP A 303 4.10 11.88 -25.71
C ASP A 303 4.21 10.39 -26.05
N LYS A 304 5.35 9.79 -25.70
CA LYS A 304 5.60 8.35 -25.87
C LYS A 304 5.61 7.66 -24.52
N VAL A 305 4.62 6.79 -24.31
CA VAL A 305 4.46 6.03 -23.08
C VAL A 305 5.05 4.64 -23.27
N VAL A 306 5.87 4.18 -22.31
CA VAL A 306 6.45 2.84 -22.29
C VAL A 306 6.06 2.16 -20.98
N CYS A 307 5.37 1.03 -21.08
CA CYS A 307 5.02 0.23 -19.93
C CYS A 307 6.21 -0.59 -19.44
N ARG A 308 6.68 -0.35 -18.21
CA ARG A 308 7.79 -1.08 -17.60
C ARG A 308 7.48 -2.55 -17.30
N ASN A 309 6.20 -2.89 -17.15
CA ASN A 309 5.75 -4.26 -16.89
C ASN A 309 5.25 -4.97 -18.17
N PHE A 310 5.50 -4.40 -19.34
CA PHE A 310 5.20 -5.07 -20.61
C PHE A 310 5.92 -6.41 -20.66
N LYS A 311 5.20 -7.46 -21.00
CA LYS A 311 5.76 -8.81 -21.19
C LYS A 311 5.42 -9.34 -22.57
N ASN A 312 6.45 -9.50 -23.39
CA ASN A 312 6.36 -10.30 -24.60
C ASN A 312 6.29 -11.80 -24.25
N ARG A 313 6.23 -12.68 -25.25
CA ARG A 313 6.14 -14.13 -25.05
C ARG A 313 7.29 -14.70 -24.21
N GLU A 314 8.50 -14.29 -24.48
CA GLU A 314 9.70 -14.80 -23.81
C GLU A 314 9.75 -14.33 -22.34
N MET A 315 9.51 -13.04 -22.10
CA MET A 315 9.45 -12.48 -20.73
C MET A 315 8.33 -13.11 -19.92
N PHE A 316 7.20 -13.44 -20.55
CA PHE A 316 6.09 -14.10 -19.87
C PHE A 316 6.42 -15.56 -19.55
N ALA A 317 7.06 -16.29 -20.48
CA ALA A 317 7.53 -17.64 -20.22
C ALA A 317 8.53 -17.69 -19.06
N GLY A 318 9.47 -16.74 -18.99
CA GLY A 318 10.39 -16.61 -17.85
C GLY A 318 9.66 -16.32 -16.53
N TYR A 319 8.63 -15.46 -16.56
CA TYR A 319 7.80 -15.21 -15.39
C TYR A 319 7.06 -16.47 -14.89
N LEU A 320 6.50 -17.27 -15.79
CA LEU A 320 5.85 -18.53 -15.43
C LEU A 320 6.86 -19.54 -14.86
N ALA A 321 8.00 -19.71 -15.52
CA ALA A 321 9.07 -20.62 -15.08
C ALA A 321 9.56 -20.29 -13.66
N MET A 322 9.77 -19.01 -13.37
CA MET A 322 10.19 -18.55 -12.03
C MET A 322 9.17 -18.92 -10.94
N ASN A 323 7.87 -18.78 -11.22
CA ASN A 323 6.83 -19.12 -10.24
C ASN A 323 6.70 -20.63 -10.02
N VAL A 324 6.83 -21.43 -11.09
CA VAL A 324 6.82 -22.89 -11.02
C VAL A 324 8.03 -23.39 -10.24
N ASP A 325 9.23 -22.90 -10.58
CA ASP A 325 10.47 -23.24 -9.87
C ASP A 325 10.38 -22.93 -8.36
N TYR A 326 9.83 -21.74 -8.01
CA TYR A 326 9.61 -21.41 -6.60
C TYR A 326 8.68 -22.42 -5.91
N LEU A 327 7.58 -22.82 -6.53
CA LEU A 327 6.64 -23.79 -5.98
C LEU A 327 7.23 -25.21 -5.86
N GLU A 328 8.04 -25.63 -6.82
CA GLU A 328 8.74 -26.93 -6.76
C GLU A 328 9.66 -27.01 -5.55
N HIS A 329 10.39 -25.95 -5.24
CA HIS A 329 11.29 -25.86 -4.09
C HIS A 329 10.59 -25.52 -2.77
N ASN A 330 9.39 -24.96 -2.81
CA ASN A 330 8.64 -24.48 -1.66
C ASN A 330 7.19 -25.01 -1.64
N ARG A 331 7.02 -26.32 -1.67
CA ARG A 331 5.70 -26.97 -1.72
C ARG A 331 4.76 -26.54 -0.59
N TRP A 332 5.31 -26.15 0.56
CA TRP A 332 4.55 -25.59 1.68
C TRP A 332 3.79 -24.30 1.30
N ALA A 333 4.34 -23.51 0.39
CA ALA A 333 3.73 -22.26 -0.06
C ALA A 333 2.41 -22.53 -0.78
N TYR A 334 2.36 -23.55 -1.63
CA TYR A 334 1.13 -23.95 -2.34
C TYR A 334 -0.03 -24.19 -1.38
N SER A 335 0.18 -24.99 -0.33
CA SER A 335 -0.86 -25.30 0.66
C SER A 335 -1.31 -24.13 1.53
N LYS A 336 -0.58 -23.02 1.51
CA LYS A 336 -0.89 -21.82 2.29
C LYS A 336 -1.60 -20.74 1.47
N VAL A 337 -1.41 -20.74 0.15
CA VAL A 337 -1.98 -19.71 -0.74
C VAL A 337 -3.20 -20.18 -1.53
N MET A 338 -3.41 -21.51 -1.60
CA MET A 338 -4.63 -22.13 -2.13
C MET A 338 -5.72 -22.20 -1.06
#